data_db5853206bceb3b081f4341ca554a2d3
#
_entry.id   db5853206bceb3b081f4341ca554a2d3
#
_cell.length_a   1.000
_cell.length_b   1.000
_cell.length_c   1.000
_cell.angle_alpha   90.00
_cell.angle_beta   90.00
_cell.angle_gamma   90.00
#
_symmetry.space_group_name_H-M   'P 1'
#
loop_
_entity.id
_entity.type
_entity.pdbx_description
1 polymer ?
#
loop_
_entity_poly.entity_id
_entity_poly.type
_entity_poly.pdbx_seq_one_letter_code
_entity_poly.pdbx_strand_id
1 'polypeptide(L)'
;MHKVAIIEKIHQDGINLLKNNSAFESEIIEDASEENLIKVLPNFDACTLRVSKLNEKILSKCKNLKVISRHGVGYDNVDLNYIKKNKITLLITATANAVAVAEHVIYMMLSISKSINQYDQEVRIGNFKKNASTITTLELFKKEILIVGFGRIGQSLIKRCKGFEMKVKVFDPFVNKETIERFGGQKIENLDDGLKICDYVSLHVPLNEKTKNLIDYSKLKNMKRE
;
A
#
# COMPACT_ATOMS: atom_id res chain seq x y z
N MET A 1 29.37 -7.17 -17.26
CA MET A 1 28.49 -7.60 -16.14
C MET A 1 27.95 -6.33 -15.49
N HIS A 2 26.63 -6.24 -15.25
CA HIS A 2 26.01 -5.06 -14.65
C HIS A 2 25.93 -5.23 -13.13
N LYS A 3 26.28 -4.18 -12.39
CA LYS A 3 26.23 -4.18 -10.93
C LYS A 3 24.87 -3.74 -10.41
N VAL A 4 24.25 -4.55 -9.54
CA VAL A 4 22.92 -4.31 -9.01
C VAL A 4 22.97 -4.20 -7.49
N ALA A 5 22.63 -3.03 -6.93
CA ALA A 5 22.45 -2.86 -5.51
C ALA A 5 21.05 -3.35 -5.08
N ILE A 6 20.98 -4.27 -4.14
CA ILE A 6 19.73 -4.68 -3.49
C ILE A 6 19.60 -3.85 -2.22
N ILE A 7 18.97 -2.67 -2.33
CA ILE A 7 18.75 -1.78 -1.18
C ILE A 7 17.60 -2.37 -0.36
N GLU A 8 17.91 -2.74 0.87
CA GLU A 8 17.02 -3.47 1.78
C GLU A 8 16.67 -4.86 1.23
N LYS A 9 16.82 -5.85 2.06
CA LYS A 9 16.62 -7.26 1.68
C LYS A 9 15.25 -7.52 1.07
N ILE A 10 15.20 -8.19 -0.08
CA ILE A 10 14.02 -8.71 -0.74
C ILE A 10 13.89 -10.22 -0.51
N HIS A 11 12.81 -10.85 -1.01
CA HIS A 11 12.64 -12.29 -0.92
C HIS A 11 13.82 -13.05 -1.57
N GLN A 12 14.20 -14.19 -1.01
CA GLN A 12 15.36 -14.96 -1.46
C GLN A 12 15.27 -15.37 -2.94
N ASP A 13 14.08 -15.68 -3.44
CA ASP A 13 13.89 -16.02 -4.85
C ASP A 13 14.28 -14.88 -5.79
N GLY A 14 13.98 -13.65 -5.42
CA GLY A 14 14.39 -12.46 -6.19
C GLY A 14 15.92 -12.27 -6.17
N ILE A 15 16.56 -12.53 -5.04
CA ILE A 15 18.03 -12.52 -4.92
C ILE A 15 18.63 -13.61 -5.80
N ASN A 16 18.07 -14.82 -5.75
CA ASN A 16 18.54 -15.96 -6.53
C ASN A 16 18.40 -15.71 -8.04
N LEU A 17 17.33 -15.07 -8.49
CA LEU A 17 17.16 -14.69 -9.90
C LEU A 17 18.31 -13.79 -10.40
N LEU A 18 18.73 -12.83 -9.59
CA LEU A 18 19.86 -11.96 -9.94
C LEU A 18 21.19 -12.75 -9.91
N LYS A 19 21.43 -13.54 -8.87
CA LYS A 19 22.67 -14.30 -8.70
C LYS A 19 22.87 -15.41 -9.74
N ASN A 20 21.78 -16.03 -10.19
CA ASN A 20 21.83 -17.11 -11.19
C ASN A 20 21.95 -16.60 -12.64
N ASN A 21 21.92 -15.28 -12.84
CA ASN A 21 22.08 -14.68 -14.16
C ASN A 21 23.48 -14.06 -14.29
N SER A 22 24.32 -14.63 -15.14
CA SER A 22 25.70 -14.21 -15.36
C SER A 22 25.87 -12.78 -15.88
N ALA A 23 24.78 -12.13 -16.35
CA ALA A 23 24.82 -10.73 -16.76
C ALA A 23 24.89 -9.76 -15.58
N PHE A 24 24.55 -10.23 -14.35
CA PHE A 24 24.45 -9.39 -13.15
C PHE A 24 25.44 -9.83 -12.06
N GLU A 25 25.99 -8.83 -11.39
CA GLU A 25 26.66 -8.94 -10.11
C GLU A 25 25.80 -8.20 -9.09
N SER A 26 25.27 -8.88 -8.06
CA SER A 26 24.36 -8.27 -7.11
C SER A 26 24.90 -8.26 -5.68
N GLU A 27 24.72 -7.13 -4.99
CA GLU A 27 25.13 -6.94 -3.60
C GLU A 27 23.96 -6.43 -2.76
N ILE A 28 23.82 -6.95 -1.54
CA ILE A 28 22.79 -6.49 -0.59
C ILE A 28 23.36 -5.34 0.22
N ILE A 29 22.68 -4.20 0.17
CA ILE A 29 23.02 -3.01 0.96
C ILE A 29 22.11 -3.01 2.18
N GLU A 30 22.63 -3.43 3.32
CA GLU A 30 21.88 -3.53 4.57
C GLU A 30 21.66 -2.15 5.21
N ASP A 31 22.70 -1.31 5.21
CA ASP A 31 22.60 0.08 5.66
C ASP A 31 22.09 0.98 4.54
N ALA A 32 20.79 1.26 4.59
CA ALA A 32 20.11 2.13 3.63
C ALA A 32 20.04 3.61 4.09
N SER A 33 20.91 4.03 5.02
CA SER A 33 21.05 5.43 5.40
C SER A 33 21.50 6.29 4.22
N GLU A 34 21.08 7.56 4.21
CA GLU A 34 21.44 8.50 3.15
C GLU A 34 22.97 8.61 3.00
N GLU A 35 23.69 8.65 4.12
CA GLU A 35 25.15 8.75 4.13
C GLU A 35 25.83 7.55 3.49
N ASN A 36 25.35 6.34 3.78
CA ASN A 36 25.88 5.13 3.18
C ASN A 36 25.52 5.04 1.70
N LEU A 37 24.27 5.30 1.33
CA LEU A 37 23.83 5.25 -0.07
C LEU A 37 24.61 6.25 -0.94
N ILE A 38 24.96 7.43 -0.46
CA ILE A 38 25.83 8.39 -1.17
C ILE A 38 27.21 7.79 -1.49
N LYS A 39 27.75 6.95 -0.61
CA LYS A 39 29.08 6.34 -0.77
C LYS A 39 29.05 5.11 -1.67
N VAL A 40 28.05 4.24 -1.52
CA VAL A 40 28.08 2.92 -2.16
C VAL A 40 27.34 2.88 -3.50
N LEU A 41 26.19 3.55 -3.63
CA LEU A 41 25.32 3.47 -4.80
C LEU A 41 25.95 3.99 -6.11
N PRO A 42 26.90 4.94 -6.10
CA PRO A 42 27.63 5.35 -7.32
C PRO A 42 28.33 4.23 -8.07
N ASN A 43 28.61 3.10 -7.41
CA ASN A 43 29.31 1.95 -8.00
C ASN A 43 28.39 0.99 -8.76
N PHE A 44 27.06 1.27 -8.82
CA PHE A 44 26.06 0.37 -9.38
C PHE A 44 25.38 0.94 -10.62
N ASP A 45 25.00 0.04 -11.54
CA ASP A 45 24.25 0.36 -12.76
C ASP A 45 22.73 0.35 -12.51
N ALA A 46 22.28 -0.43 -11.54
CA ALA A 46 20.87 -0.56 -11.18
C ALA A 46 20.70 -0.79 -9.67
N CYS A 47 19.50 -0.50 -9.16
CA CYS A 47 19.17 -0.90 -7.79
C CYS A 47 17.72 -1.39 -7.66
N THR A 48 17.49 -2.29 -6.69
CA THR A 48 16.16 -2.52 -6.14
C THR A 48 15.95 -1.59 -4.94
N LEU A 49 14.72 -1.17 -4.71
CA LEU A 49 14.38 -0.22 -3.65
C LEU A 49 13.06 -0.61 -2.98
N ARG A 50 12.99 -0.57 -1.66
CA ARG A 50 11.76 -0.79 -0.90
C ARG A 50 11.23 0.51 -0.31
N VAL A 51 11.61 0.86 0.91
CA VAL A 51 11.05 2.01 1.64
C VAL A 51 12.00 3.19 1.75
N SER A 52 13.31 2.97 1.58
CA SER A 52 14.33 4.03 1.64
C SER A 52 14.10 5.10 0.57
N LYS A 53 14.52 6.32 0.84
CA LYS A 53 14.39 7.44 -0.09
C LYS A 53 15.59 7.54 -1.01
N LEU A 54 15.34 7.75 -2.30
CA LEU A 54 16.33 8.15 -3.29
C LEU A 54 16.04 9.58 -3.75
N ASN A 55 16.55 10.54 -2.98
CA ASN A 55 16.45 11.96 -3.26
C ASN A 55 17.56 12.44 -4.25
N GLU A 56 17.47 13.68 -4.71
CA GLU A 56 18.45 14.28 -5.58
C GLU A 56 19.87 14.21 -5.02
N LYS A 57 20.04 14.37 -3.69
CA LYS A 57 21.35 14.35 -3.05
C LYS A 57 22.08 13.01 -3.24
N ILE A 58 21.36 11.89 -3.13
CA ILE A 58 21.90 10.55 -3.43
C ILE A 58 22.07 10.38 -4.93
N LEU A 59 21.01 10.59 -5.70
CA LEU A 59 20.98 10.32 -7.13
C LEU A 59 22.00 11.11 -7.92
N SER A 60 22.35 12.35 -7.50
CA SER A 60 23.35 13.18 -8.15
C SER A 60 24.77 12.59 -8.12
N LYS A 61 25.03 11.68 -7.20
CA LYS A 61 26.31 10.95 -7.13
C LYS A 61 26.33 9.71 -8.02
N CYS A 62 25.17 9.19 -8.43
CA CYS A 62 25.00 7.92 -9.12
C CYS A 62 25.02 8.08 -10.65
N LYS A 63 26.16 8.45 -11.22
CA LYS A 63 26.27 8.73 -12.68
C LYS A 63 26.04 7.52 -13.58
N ASN A 64 26.29 6.31 -13.06
CA ASN A 64 26.14 5.06 -13.80
C ASN A 64 24.75 4.43 -13.65
N LEU A 65 23.92 4.91 -12.72
CA LEU A 65 22.62 4.33 -12.41
C LEU A 65 21.64 4.55 -13.57
N LYS A 66 21.16 3.45 -14.16
CA LYS A 66 20.24 3.43 -15.30
C LYS A 66 18.82 3.00 -14.93
N VAL A 67 18.70 2.13 -13.91
CA VAL A 67 17.43 1.51 -13.54
C VAL A 67 17.25 1.51 -12.03
N ILE A 68 16.07 1.93 -11.60
CA ILE A 68 15.57 1.77 -10.22
C ILE A 68 14.36 0.83 -10.29
N SER A 69 14.43 -0.34 -9.66
CA SER A 69 13.32 -1.28 -9.55
C SER A 69 12.68 -1.18 -8.17
N ARG A 70 11.58 -0.45 -8.08
CA ARG A 70 10.87 -0.24 -6.82
C ARG A 70 10.02 -1.47 -6.47
N HIS A 71 10.31 -2.11 -5.35
CA HIS A 71 9.54 -3.23 -4.80
C HIS A 71 8.26 -2.71 -4.11
N GLY A 72 7.24 -2.42 -4.92
CA GLY A 72 5.95 -1.88 -4.50
C GLY A 72 5.30 -1.05 -5.59
N VAL A 73 4.12 -0.51 -5.32
CA VAL A 73 3.31 0.29 -6.26
C VAL A 73 3.61 1.78 -6.13
N GLY A 74 3.68 2.29 -4.91
CA GLY A 74 4.01 3.69 -4.64
C GLY A 74 5.48 3.98 -4.94
N TYR A 75 5.79 5.17 -5.37
CA TYR A 75 7.13 5.62 -5.72
C TYR A 75 7.43 7.05 -5.25
N ASP A 76 6.71 7.51 -4.25
CA ASP A 76 6.88 8.81 -3.59
C ASP A 76 8.21 8.94 -2.84
N ASN A 77 8.91 7.82 -2.63
CA ASN A 77 10.26 7.77 -2.10
C ASN A 77 11.39 7.96 -3.13
N VAL A 78 11.04 8.21 -4.41
CA VAL A 78 12.01 8.46 -5.49
C VAL A 78 11.83 9.87 -6.04
N ASP A 79 12.91 10.62 -6.23
CA ASP A 79 12.87 11.93 -6.87
C ASP A 79 12.60 11.80 -8.37
N LEU A 80 11.32 11.91 -8.73
CA LEU A 80 10.85 11.76 -10.12
C LEU A 80 11.40 12.83 -11.05
N ASN A 81 11.60 14.06 -10.56
CA ASN A 81 12.13 15.16 -11.37
C ASN A 81 13.57 14.86 -11.78
N TYR A 82 14.36 14.41 -10.80
CA TYR A 82 15.75 14.05 -11.04
C TYR A 82 15.88 12.87 -12.02
N ILE A 83 15.16 11.76 -11.79
CA ILE A 83 15.28 10.58 -12.66
C ILE A 83 14.79 10.85 -14.07
N LYS A 84 13.73 11.65 -14.26
CA LYS A 84 13.24 12.07 -15.58
C LYS A 84 14.28 12.90 -16.33
N LYS A 85 14.89 13.90 -15.68
CA LYS A 85 15.92 14.75 -16.25
C LYS A 85 17.16 13.94 -16.67
N ASN A 86 17.54 12.93 -15.89
CA ASN A 86 18.72 12.12 -16.10
C ASN A 86 18.45 10.79 -16.82
N LYS A 87 17.23 10.57 -17.33
CA LYS A 87 16.83 9.39 -18.11
C LYS A 87 17.03 8.06 -17.34
N ILE A 88 16.87 8.08 -16.02
CA ILE A 88 16.90 6.86 -15.19
C ILE A 88 15.52 6.20 -15.27
N THR A 89 15.49 4.93 -15.63
CA THR A 89 14.24 4.16 -15.73
C THR A 89 13.74 3.75 -14.36
N LEU A 90 12.48 4.04 -14.05
CA LEU A 90 11.80 3.55 -12.83
C LEU A 90 10.86 2.40 -13.20
N LEU A 91 11.05 1.25 -12.58
CA LEU A 91 10.16 0.10 -12.63
C LEU A 91 9.43 -0.06 -11.30
N ILE A 92 8.18 -0.48 -11.34
CA ILE A 92 7.36 -0.74 -10.16
C ILE A 92 6.70 -2.12 -10.24
N THR A 93 6.42 -2.72 -9.08
CA THR A 93 5.69 -4.00 -9.01
C THR A 93 4.18 -3.74 -8.89
N ALA A 94 3.58 -3.28 -9.98
CA ALA A 94 2.24 -2.73 -9.99
C ALA A 94 1.11 -3.71 -9.58
N THR A 95 1.32 -5.02 -9.65
CA THR A 95 0.28 -6.04 -9.42
C THR A 95 0.54 -6.94 -8.22
N ALA A 96 1.80 -7.11 -7.81
CA ALA A 96 2.22 -8.18 -6.91
C ALA A 96 1.57 -8.11 -5.52
N ASN A 97 1.30 -6.91 -4.99
CA ASN A 97 0.79 -6.75 -3.63
C ASN A 97 -0.72 -6.47 -3.53
N ALA A 98 -1.45 -6.42 -4.66
CA ALA A 98 -2.87 -6.02 -4.64
C ALA A 98 -3.74 -6.96 -3.80
N VAL A 99 -3.46 -8.26 -3.86
CA VAL A 99 -4.14 -9.28 -3.04
C VAL A 99 -3.78 -9.09 -1.57
N ALA A 100 -2.49 -9.02 -1.25
CA ALA A 100 -2.02 -8.89 0.13
C ALA A 100 -2.54 -7.64 0.82
N VAL A 101 -2.57 -6.50 0.12
CA VAL A 101 -3.13 -5.25 0.68
C VAL A 101 -4.64 -5.38 0.92
N ALA A 102 -5.39 -5.96 -0.04
CA ALA A 102 -6.83 -6.16 0.12
C ALA A 102 -7.16 -7.10 1.29
N GLU A 103 -6.37 -8.15 1.48
CA GLU A 103 -6.50 -9.08 2.63
C GLU A 103 -6.17 -8.38 3.96
N HIS A 104 -5.16 -7.53 3.96
CA HIS A 104 -4.81 -6.74 5.14
C HIS A 104 -5.94 -5.79 5.54
N VAL A 105 -6.64 -5.16 4.58
CA VAL A 105 -7.83 -4.34 4.88
C VAL A 105 -8.93 -5.16 5.54
N ILE A 106 -9.23 -6.36 5.01
CA ILE A 106 -10.21 -7.28 5.64
C ILE A 106 -9.78 -7.65 7.06
N TYR A 107 -8.49 -7.99 7.25
CA TYR A 107 -7.95 -8.26 8.58
C TYR A 107 -8.15 -7.09 9.54
N MET A 108 -7.85 -5.86 9.12
CA MET A 108 -8.03 -4.66 9.97
C MET A 108 -9.49 -4.44 10.32
N MET A 109 -10.41 -4.55 9.37
CA MET A 109 -11.85 -4.43 9.61
C MET A 109 -12.34 -5.49 10.59
N LEU A 110 -11.95 -6.75 10.43
CA LEU A 110 -12.30 -7.83 11.34
C LEU A 110 -11.68 -7.62 12.72
N SER A 111 -10.44 -7.18 12.79
CA SER A 111 -9.75 -6.92 14.06
C SER A 111 -10.47 -5.87 14.91
N ILE A 112 -10.91 -4.79 14.27
CA ILE A 112 -11.68 -3.72 14.92
C ILE A 112 -13.07 -4.24 15.29
N SER A 113 -13.82 -4.79 14.32
CA SER A 113 -15.21 -5.20 14.53
C SER A 113 -15.37 -6.32 15.55
N LYS A 114 -14.41 -7.22 15.63
CA LYS A 114 -14.44 -8.36 16.56
C LYS A 114 -13.65 -8.13 17.83
N SER A 115 -13.08 -6.92 18.04
CA SER A 115 -12.25 -6.60 19.21
C SER A 115 -11.18 -7.68 19.48
N ILE A 116 -10.54 -8.17 18.39
CA ILE A 116 -9.68 -9.36 18.43
C ILE A 116 -8.57 -9.23 19.48
N ASN A 117 -7.92 -8.07 19.55
CA ASN A 117 -6.82 -7.85 20.51
C ASN A 117 -7.28 -7.96 21.96
N GLN A 118 -8.49 -7.45 22.25
CA GLN A 118 -9.07 -7.53 23.60
C GLN A 118 -9.43 -8.98 23.94
N TYR A 119 -10.06 -9.72 23.02
CA TYR A 119 -10.37 -11.13 23.24
C TYR A 119 -9.12 -11.99 23.40
N ASP A 120 -8.08 -11.78 22.56
CA ASP A 120 -6.82 -12.51 22.69
C ASP A 120 -6.18 -12.30 24.07
N GLN A 121 -6.18 -11.06 24.55
CA GLN A 121 -5.68 -10.74 25.88
C GLN A 121 -6.48 -11.44 26.98
N GLU A 122 -7.82 -11.36 26.94
CA GLU A 122 -8.69 -11.99 27.93
C GLU A 122 -8.54 -13.52 27.97
N VAL A 123 -8.35 -14.13 26.79
CA VAL A 123 -8.07 -15.58 26.71
C VAL A 123 -6.73 -15.92 27.36
N ARG A 124 -5.68 -15.15 27.07
CA ARG A 124 -4.32 -15.41 27.60
C ARG A 124 -4.25 -15.32 29.13
N ILE A 125 -5.01 -14.40 29.73
CA ILE A 125 -5.03 -14.25 31.20
C ILE A 125 -6.13 -15.07 31.89
N GLY A 126 -6.85 -15.92 31.15
CA GLY A 126 -7.87 -16.81 31.67
C GLY A 126 -9.20 -16.12 32.07
N ASN A 127 -9.44 -14.88 31.69
CA ASN A 127 -10.60 -14.09 32.04
C ASN A 127 -11.72 -14.09 30.99
N PHE A 128 -11.57 -14.82 29.91
CA PHE A 128 -12.50 -14.82 28.77
C PHE A 128 -13.97 -14.99 29.21
N LYS A 129 -14.27 -15.98 30.06
CA LYS A 129 -15.64 -16.23 30.50
C LYS A 129 -16.25 -15.09 31.34
N LYS A 130 -15.43 -14.34 32.10
CA LYS A 130 -15.88 -13.23 32.92
C LYS A 130 -16.22 -12.00 32.12
N ASN A 131 -15.42 -11.72 31.07
CA ASN A 131 -15.47 -10.46 30.37
C ASN A 131 -16.11 -10.56 28.98
N ALA A 132 -16.46 -11.76 28.51
CA ALA A 132 -17.04 -11.96 27.18
C ALA A 132 -18.34 -11.15 26.93
N SER A 133 -19.12 -10.89 27.98
CA SER A 133 -20.36 -10.09 27.89
C SER A 133 -20.12 -8.58 27.86
N THR A 134 -18.92 -8.11 28.20
CA THR A 134 -18.59 -6.67 28.27
C THR A 134 -17.88 -6.17 27.00
N ILE A 135 -17.39 -7.10 26.16
CA ILE A 135 -16.71 -6.76 24.92
C ILE A 135 -17.74 -6.64 23.81
N THR A 136 -17.90 -5.44 23.29
CA THR A 136 -18.79 -5.19 22.16
C THR A 136 -18.12 -5.64 20.86
N THR A 137 -18.85 -6.43 20.06
CA THR A 137 -18.41 -6.84 18.72
C THR A 137 -19.47 -6.50 17.70
N LEU A 138 -19.01 -6.24 16.48
CA LEU A 138 -19.85 -5.93 15.33
C LEU A 138 -19.64 -6.98 14.24
N GLU A 139 -20.58 -7.08 13.33
CA GLU A 139 -20.47 -7.88 12.12
C GLU A 139 -20.16 -7.01 10.92
N LEU A 140 -19.41 -7.53 9.93
CA LEU A 140 -19.24 -6.88 8.64
C LEU A 140 -20.46 -7.02 7.74
N PHE A 141 -21.35 -7.96 8.05
CA PHE A 141 -22.58 -8.24 7.33
C PHE A 141 -23.44 -6.99 7.17
N LYS A 142 -23.82 -6.66 5.93
CA LYS A 142 -24.59 -5.46 5.55
C LYS A 142 -23.96 -4.09 5.89
N LYS A 143 -22.76 -4.05 6.47
CA LYS A 143 -22.03 -2.81 6.69
C LYS A 143 -21.58 -2.20 5.37
N GLU A 144 -21.42 -0.89 5.34
CA GLU A 144 -21.02 -0.14 4.17
C GLU A 144 -19.54 0.24 4.23
N ILE A 145 -18.78 -0.09 3.18
CA ILE A 145 -17.39 0.36 3.02
C ILE A 145 -17.28 1.33 1.85
N LEU A 146 -16.56 2.44 2.06
CA LEU A 146 -16.12 3.35 1.01
C LEU A 146 -14.69 3.00 0.58
N ILE A 147 -14.54 2.59 -0.66
CA ILE A 147 -13.24 2.39 -1.31
C ILE A 147 -12.90 3.68 -2.08
N VAL A 148 -11.84 4.37 -1.66
CA VAL A 148 -11.34 5.58 -2.32
C VAL A 148 -10.16 5.19 -3.21
N GLY A 149 -10.37 5.22 -4.53
CA GLY A 149 -9.46 4.70 -5.54
C GLY A 149 -9.80 3.28 -5.97
N PHE A 150 -10.14 3.10 -7.26
CA PHE A 150 -10.61 1.83 -7.82
C PHE A 150 -9.60 1.18 -8.78
N GLY A 151 -8.32 1.28 -8.42
CA GLY A 151 -7.23 0.56 -9.07
C GLY A 151 -7.22 -0.94 -8.72
N ARG A 152 -6.09 -1.61 -8.94
CA ARG A 152 -5.95 -3.06 -8.70
C ARG A 152 -6.29 -3.50 -7.27
N ILE A 153 -5.90 -2.69 -6.28
CA ILE A 153 -6.19 -2.97 -4.86
C ILE A 153 -7.69 -2.83 -4.61
N GLY A 154 -8.32 -1.73 -5.02
CA GLY A 154 -9.76 -1.51 -4.85
C GLY A 154 -10.60 -2.61 -5.51
N GLN A 155 -10.23 -3.03 -6.73
CA GLN A 155 -10.86 -4.16 -7.43
C GLN A 155 -10.64 -5.52 -6.75
N SER A 156 -9.49 -5.70 -6.09
CA SER A 156 -9.22 -6.91 -5.29
C SER A 156 -10.01 -6.90 -3.99
N LEU A 157 -10.15 -5.73 -3.36
CA LEU A 157 -10.86 -5.55 -2.10
C LEU A 157 -12.37 -5.76 -2.25
N ILE A 158 -12.99 -5.21 -3.29
CA ILE A 158 -14.44 -5.34 -3.49
C ILE A 158 -14.89 -6.81 -3.56
N LYS A 159 -14.10 -7.69 -4.19
CA LYS A 159 -14.40 -9.13 -4.26
C LYS A 159 -14.47 -9.77 -2.87
N ARG A 160 -13.60 -9.33 -1.96
CA ARG A 160 -13.51 -9.84 -0.59
C ARG A 160 -14.64 -9.28 0.27
N CYS A 161 -14.93 -7.99 0.16
CA CYS A 161 -16.05 -7.36 0.87
C CYS A 161 -17.40 -8.00 0.49
N LYS A 162 -17.58 -8.39 -0.77
CA LYS A 162 -18.78 -9.11 -1.20
C LYS A 162 -18.90 -10.49 -0.56
N GLY A 163 -17.78 -11.18 -0.31
CA GLY A 163 -17.77 -12.45 0.43
C GLY A 163 -18.26 -12.32 1.87
N PHE A 164 -18.17 -11.11 2.45
CA PHE A 164 -18.73 -10.75 3.76
C PHE A 164 -20.11 -10.09 3.66
N GLU A 165 -20.74 -10.12 2.49
CA GLU A 165 -22.06 -9.51 2.23
C GLU A 165 -22.12 -8.01 2.58
N MET A 166 -21.00 -7.32 2.48
CA MET A 166 -20.91 -5.87 2.67
C MET A 166 -21.47 -5.13 1.46
N LYS A 167 -21.97 -3.91 1.70
CA LYS A 167 -22.31 -2.96 0.65
C LYS A 167 -21.06 -2.13 0.32
N VAL A 168 -20.66 -2.11 -0.94
CA VAL A 168 -19.43 -1.43 -1.36
C VAL A 168 -19.77 -0.17 -2.14
N LYS A 169 -19.32 0.96 -1.63
CA LYS A 169 -19.32 2.26 -2.29
C LYS A 169 -17.91 2.55 -2.82
N VAL A 170 -17.81 3.18 -3.96
CA VAL A 170 -16.52 3.47 -4.60
C VAL A 170 -16.48 4.94 -5.02
N PHE A 171 -15.47 5.65 -4.57
CA PHE A 171 -15.12 6.97 -5.08
C PHE A 171 -13.84 6.87 -5.90
N ASP A 172 -13.95 7.11 -7.19
CA ASP A 172 -12.81 7.26 -8.11
C ASP A 172 -13.23 8.19 -9.25
N PRO A 173 -12.58 9.36 -9.42
CA PRO A 173 -12.96 10.34 -10.44
C PRO A 173 -12.60 9.89 -11.87
N PHE A 174 -11.78 8.85 -12.03
CA PHE A 174 -11.29 8.40 -13.34
C PHE A 174 -11.96 7.13 -13.84
N VAL A 175 -12.68 6.41 -12.97
CA VAL A 175 -13.35 5.15 -13.32
C VAL A 175 -14.84 5.40 -13.49
N ASN A 176 -15.40 4.94 -14.62
CA ASN A 176 -16.82 5.11 -14.93
C ASN A 176 -17.71 4.20 -14.06
N LYS A 177 -18.99 4.56 -14.00
CA LYS A 177 -19.99 3.87 -13.18
C LYS A 177 -20.16 2.41 -13.59
N GLU A 178 -20.24 2.14 -14.87
CA GLU A 178 -20.46 0.80 -15.45
C GLU A 178 -19.33 -0.18 -15.05
N THR A 179 -18.09 0.32 -14.99
CA THR A 179 -16.96 -0.48 -14.55
C THR A 179 -17.09 -0.84 -13.06
N ILE A 180 -17.44 0.10 -12.20
CA ILE A 180 -17.60 -0.14 -10.77
C ILE A 180 -18.76 -1.11 -10.51
N GLU A 181 -19.91 -0.91 -11.18
CA GLU A 181 -21.08 -1.76 -11.05
C GLU A 181 -20.84 -3.21 -11.53
N ARG A 182 -20.02 -3.40 -12.59
CA ARG A 182 -19.60 -4.74 -13.05
C ARG A 182 -18.87 -5.52 -11.97
N PHE A 183 -18.12 -4.86 -11.11
CA PHE A 183 -17.50 -5.48 -9.93
C PHE A 183 -18.48 -5.63 -8.76
N GLY A 184 -19.68 -5.06 -8.84
CA GLY A 184 -20.72 -5.12 -7.82
C GLY A 184 -20.61 -4.05 -6.75
N GLY A 185 -19.94 -2.93 -7.06
CA GLY A 185 -19.92 -1.72 -6.26
C GLY A 185 -20.93 -0.69 -6.73
N GLN A 186 -21.14 0.34 -5.92
CA GLN A 186 -21.92 1.53 -6.28
C GLN A 186 -20.98 2.72 -6.35
N LYS A 187 -20.98 3.44 -7.48
CA LYS A 187 -20.20 4.66 -7.62
C LYS A 187 -20.76 5.77 -6.73
N ILE A 188 -19.86 6.51 -6.08
CA ILE A 188 -20.12 7.74 -5.34
C ILE A 188 -19.44 8.88 -6.11
N GLU A 189 -20.20 9.93 -6.44
CA GLU A 189 -19.67 11.06 -7.19
C GLU A 189 -18.99 12.11 -6.29
N ASN A 190 -19.38 12.17 -5.02
CA ASN A 190 -18.80 13.09 -4.04
C ASN A 190 -18.22 12.31 -2.86
N LEU A 191 -16.95 12.58 -2.54
CA LEU A 191 -16.24 11.92 -1.45
C LEU A 191 -16.90 12.13 -0.09
N ASP A 192 -17.33 13.37 0.18
CA ASP A 192 -17.91 13.74 1.48
C ASP A 192 -19.24 13.04 1.72
N ASP A 193 -20.03 12.80 0.67
CA ASP A 193 -21.28 12.04 0.79
C ASP A 193 -21.01 10.57 1.09
N GLY A 194 -19.97 10.00 0.47
CA GLY A 194 -19.53 8.65 0.79
C GLY A 194 -19.06 8.50 2.24
N LEU A 195 -18.30 9.47 2.74
CA LEU A 195 -17.78 9.48 4.12
C LEU A 195 -18.89 9.53 5.17
N LYS A 196 -19.99 10.26 4.90
CA LYS A 196 -21.13 10.39 5.84
C LYS A 196 -21.91 9.09 6.02
N ILE A 197 -21.97 8.24 5.01
CA ILE A 197 -22.85 7.08 5.00
C ILE A 197 -22.14 5.76 5.31
N CYS A 198 -20.82 5.67 5.07
CA CYS A 198 -20.08 4.42 5.21
C CYS A 198 -19.60 4.17 6.64
N ASP A 199 -19.56 2.88 7.04
CA ASP A 199 -19.07 2.43 8.32
C ASP A 199 -17.54 2.28 8.31
N TYR A 200 -16.96 1.97 7.14
CA TYR A 200 -15.53 1.81 6.92
C TYR A 200 -15.07 2.62 5.71
N VAL A 201 -13.85 3.10 5.77
CA VAL A 201 -13.20 3.80 4.65
C VAL A 201 -11.83 3.19 4.39
N SER A 202 -11.49 2.91 3.14
CA SER A 202 -10.19 2.40 2.74
C SER A 202 -9.62 3.20 1.57
N LEU A 203 -8.40 3.74 1.74
CA LEU A 203 -7.75 4.61 0.78
C LEU A 203 -6.75 3.82 -0.07
N HIS A 204 -6.92 3.87 -1.39
CA HIS A 204 -6.09 3.17 -2.38
C HIS A 204 -5.68 4.09 -3.53
N VAL A 205 -5.41 5.34 -3.20
CA VAL A 205 -4.94 6.38 -4.13
C VAL A 205 -3.44 6.61 -3.97
N PRO A 206 -2.71 6.99 -5.04
CA PRO A 206 -1.31 7.38 -4.92
C PRO A 206 -1.20 8.71 -4.16
N LEU A 207 -0.09 8.90 -3.44
CA LEU A 207 0.22 10.19 -2.81
C LEU A 207 0.72 11.18 -3.88
N ASN A 208 -0.02 12.26 -4.06
CA ASN A 208 0.33 13.38 -4.95
C ASN A 208 -0.33 14.67 -4.43
N GLU A 209 -0.14 15.81 -5.11
CA GLU A 209 -0.70 17.10 -4.70
C GLU A 209 -2.24 17.10 -4.55
N LYS A 210 -2.96 16.27 -5.32
CA LYS A 210 -4.43 16.19 -5.26
C LYS A 210 -4.93 15.26 -4.16
N THR A 211 -4.10 14.32 -3.71
CA THR A 211 -4.47 13.30 -2.71
C THR A 211 -3.80 13.51 -1.36
N LYS A 212 -2.83 14.42 -1.29
CA LYS A 212 -2.22 14.86 -0.04
C LYS A 212 -3.29 15.47 0.87
N ASN A 213 -3.38 14.98 2.10
CA ASN A 213 -4.40 15.38 3.07
C ASN A 213 -5.85 15.22 2.55
N LEU A 214 -6.09 14.25 1.64
CA LEU A 214 -7.41 13.98 1.08
C LEU A 214 -8.47 13.75 2.18
N ILE A 215 -8.08 13.10 3.26
CA ILE A 215 -8.89 12.96 4.48
C ILE A 215 -8.26 13.85 5.55
N ASP A 216 -8.87 14.96 5.82
CA ASP A 216 -8.50 15.92 6.85
C ASP A 216 -9.40 15.81 8.09
N TYR A 217 -9.14 16.64 9.09
CA TYR A 217 -9.91 16.65 10.33
C TYR A 217 -11.41 16.93 10.08
N SER A 218 -11.75 17.82 9.16
CA SER A 218 -13.13 18.17 8.85
C SER A 218 -13.89 16.97 8.26
N LYS A 219 -13.26 16.22 7.39
CA LYS A 219 -13.81 14.99 6.79
C LYS A 219 -13.99 13.88 7.82
N LEU A 220 -12.98 13.68 8.69
CA LEU A 220 -13.08 12.73 9.80
C LEU A 220 -14.25 13.05 10.74
N LYS A 221 -14.46 14.34 11.04
CA LYS A 221 -15.57 14.79 11.89
C LYS A 221 -16.94 14.50 11.28
N ASN A 222 -17.04 14.45 9.96
CA ASN A 222 -18.29 14.21 9.22
C ASN A 222 -18.58 12.71 9.03
N MET A 223 -17.66 11.82 9.37
CA MET A 223 -17.90 10.39 9.32
C MET A 223 -18.88 9.94 10.41
N LYS A 224 -19.49 8.76 10.22
CA LYS A 224 -20.31 8.15 11.26
C LYS A 224 -19.52 8.04 12.57
N ARG A 225 -20.18 8.32 13.67
CA ARG A 225 -19.68 8.00 15.02
C ARG A 225 -20.23 6.64 15.39
N GLU A 226 -19.39 5.79 15.91
CA GLU A 226 -19.81 4.58 16.61
C GLU A 226 -20.25 4.87 18.03
#